data_2984dce0d56ab9be27c5c5e71d38ac0d
#
_entry.id   2984dce0d56ab9be27c5c5e71d38ac0d
#
_cell.length_a   1.000
_cell.length_b   1.000
_cell.length_c   1.000
_cell.angle_alpha   90.00
_cell.angle_beta   90.00
_cell.angle_gamma   90.00
#
_symmetry.space_group_name_H-M   'P 1'
#
loop_
_entity.id
_entity.type
_entity.pdbx_description
1 polymer ?
#
loop_
_entity_poly.entity_id
_entity_poly.type
_entity_poly.pdbx_seq_one_letter_code
_entity_poly.pdbx_strand_id
1 'polypeptide(L)'
;MNQLRDYFLRLQAVLPADGPGFSALVVRDGEVAFELHHGLASLELEVPLSARSAYYLASESKQFTAAAVLALVRAGKIGLDDDVCALLPELAGFEQPFALRSLLNHSSGIPDYFQFLRCQPGWHEADYFNNADILRVIAHMDTLDGGAGHRYSNSNYILLAALIERLSGMPAARYLRETLLLPLGITRMGFDDDRQNVLPHRVCSYEADPQRPGGYRQHLGNANTVGDGGMYASTQELVLWERAWHRQWAEPDSLLHAMLQPSPLADGTVPDYRFGLEWVRRQEHDVVFHGGCLWGFNTLVLRLPQLRMSVIQLANSDRAQPELEPLVAAALAAG
;
A
#
# COMPACT_ATOMS: atom_id res chain seq x y z
N MET A 1 5.02 22.56 11.81
CA MET A 1 5.79 22.46 10.54
C MET A 1 7.31 22.36 10.75
N ASN A 2 7.92 23.15 11.64
CA ASN A 2 9.38 23.10 11.82
C ASN A 2 9.90 21.71 12.21
N GLN A 3 9.23 20.99 13.10
CA GLN A 3 9.69 19.67 13.55
C GLN A 3 9.64 18.61 12.45
N LEU A 4 8.63 18.60 11.58
CA LEU A 4 8.59 17.71 10.40
C LEU A 4 9.72 18.05 9.41
N ARG A 5 9.91 19.35 9.15
CA ARG A 5 11.02 19.81 8.31
C ARG A 5 12.37 19.36 8.89
N ASP A 6 12.57 19.55 10.20
CA ASP A 6 13.80 19.17 10.88
C ASP A 6 14.02 17.63 10.86
N TYR A 7 12.93 16.84 10.97
CA TYR A 7 13.00 15.40 10.82
C TYR A 7 13.59 15.01 9.45
N PHE A 8 13.03 15.53 8.35
CA PHE A 8 13.49 15.21 7.01
C PHE A 8 14.88 15.79 6.68
N LEU A 9 15.21 16.97 7.20
CA LEU A 9 16.57 17.54 7.03
C LEU A 9 17.63 16.75 7.77
N ARG A 10 17.32 16.18 8.94
CA ARG A 10 18.24 15.26 9.64
C ARG A 10 18.42 13.97 8.85
N LEU A 11 17.36 13.40 8.30
CA LEU A 11 17.44 12.22 7.44
C LEU A 11 18.31 12.50 6.19
N GLN A 12 18.08 13.65 5.54
CA GLN A 12 18.88 14.11 4.41
C GLN A 12 20.37 14.22 4.75
N ALA A 13 20.70 14.76 5.94
CA ALA A 13 22.08 15.01 6.33
C ALA A 13 22.92 13.74 6.55
N VAL A 14 22.27 12.60 6.80
CA VAL A 14 22.98 11.32 7.03
C VAL A 14 23.03 10.43 5.79
N LEU A 15 22.35 10.78 4.72
CA LEU A 15 22.31 10.03 3.47
C LEU A 15 23.21 10.69 2.41
N PRO A 16 23.98 9.91 1.64
CA PRO A 16 24.80 10.45 0.55
C PRO A 16 23.91 10.96 -0.59
N ALA A 17 24.28 12.12 -1.16
CA ALA A 17 23.49 12.71 -2.26
C ALA A 17 23.59 11.94 -3.57
N ASP A 18 24.66 11.17 -3.75
CA ASP A 18 24.95 10.29 -4.89
C ASP A 18 24.51 8.83 -4.65
N GLY A 19 23.81 8.57 -3.55
CA GLY A 19 23.21 7.28 -3.20
C GLY A 19 21.71 7.22 -3.47
N PRO A 20 21.06 6.06 -3.20
CA PRO A 20 19.61 6.00 -3.14
C PRO A 20 19.11 6.86 -1.96
N GLY A 21 17.84 7.27 -2.01
CA GLY A 21 17.36 8.21 -1.03
C GLY A 21 15.86 8.15 -0.84
N PHE A 22 15.23 9.33 -0.73
CA PHE A 22 13.81 9.43 -0.45
C PHE A 22 13.16 10.68 -1.05
N SER A 23 11.85 10.61 -1.17
CA SER A 23 10.97 11.76 -1.38
C SER A 23 10.06 11.92 -0.16
N ALA A 24 9.98 13.14 0.37
CA ALA A 24 9.10 13.50 1.48
C ALA A 24 8.10 14.57 1.03
N LEU A 25 6.86 14.44 1.47
CA LEU A 25 5.79 15.38 1.19
C LEU A 25 4.92 15.58 2.43
N VAL A 26 4.60 16.81 2.75
CA VAL A 26 3.58 17.17 3.75
C VAL A 26 2.47 17.94 3.06
N VAL A 27 1.25 17.42 3.17
CA VAL A 27 0.03 18.07 2.70
C VAL A 27 -0.74 18.54 3.92
N ARG A 28 -1.10 19.81 3.97
CA ARG A 28 -1.94 20.40 5.02
C ARG A 28 -3.09 21.18 4.39
N ASP A 29 -4.31 20.92 4.85
CA ASP A 29 -5.52 21.55 4.31
C ASP A 29 -5.70 21.36 2.79
N GLY A 30 -5.14 20.24 2.25
CA GLY A 30 -5.16 19.93 0.82
C GLY A 30 -4.06 20.63 0.00
N GLU A 31 -3.20 21.42 0.62
CA GLU A 31 -2.09 22.11 -0.05
C GLU A 31 -0.73 21.56 0.37
N VAL A 32 0.25 21.59 -0.54
CA VAL A 32 1.62 21.16 -0.24
C VAL A 32 2.26 22.17 0.70
N ALA A 33 2.54 21.74 1.93
CA ALA A 33 3.18 22.54 2.97
C ALA A 33 4.70 22.35 3.02
N PHE A 34 5.19 21.19 2.58
CA PHE A 34 6.61 20.87 2.50
C PHE A 34 6.85 19.75 1.49
N GLU A 35 7.93 19.85 0.73
CA GLU A 35 8.38 18.82 -0.20
C GLU A 35 9.90 18.78 -0.21
N LEU A 36 10.47 17.56 -0.25
CA LEU A 36 11.92 17.32 -0.31
C LEU A 36 12.20 16.05 -1.09
N HIS A 37 13.17 16.11 -2.01
CA HIS A 37 13.70 14.97 -2.74
C HIS A 37 15.21 14.92 -2.53
N HIS A 38 15.73 13.77 -2.14
CA HIS A 38 17.16 13.60 -1.86
C HIS A 38 17.64 12.25 -2.37
N GLY A 39 18.82 12.24 -3.02
CA GLY A 39 19.40 11.05 -3.61
C GLY A 39 18.98 10.78 -5.06
N LEU A 40 19.30 9.60 -5.56
CA LEU A 40 19.15 9.21 -6.95
C LEU A 40 18.03 8.19 -7.14
N ALA A 41 17.23 8.37 -8.18
CA ALA A 41 16.21 7.45 -8.66
C ALA A 41 16.83 6.25 -9.40
N SER A 42 17.98 6.46 -10.04
CA SER A 42 18.82 5.41 -10.63
C SER A 42 20.27 5.79 -10.38
N LEU A 43 21.02 4.90 -9.72
CA LEU A 43 22.46 5.05 -9.52
C LEU A 43 23.19 4.86 -10.83
N GLU A 44 22.74 3.92 -11.67
CA GLU A 44 23.38 3.57 -12.94
C GLU A 44 23.33 4.71 -13.95
N LEU A 45 22.26 5.51 -13.91
CA LEU A 45 22.02 6.61 -14.83
C LEU A 45 22.22 7.99 -14.18
N GLU A 46 22.59 8.03 -12.92
CA GLU A 46 22.78 9.24 -12.11
C GLU A 46 21.54 10.19 -12.17
N VAL A 47 20.33 9.59 -12.22
CA VAL A 47 19.07 10.35 -12.31
C VAL A 47 18.63 10.77 -10.91
N PRO A 48 18.50 12.07 -10.61
CA PRO A 48 18.05 12.51 -9.29
C PRO A 48 16.57 12.21 -9.03
N LEU A 49 16.24 12.01 -7.75
CA LEU A 49 14.84 11.94 -7.29
C LEU A 49 14.14 13.30 -7.47
N SER A 50 12.84 13.25 -7.74
CA SER A 50 12.00 14.43 -7.99
C SER A 50 10.53 14.15 -7.64
N ALA A 51 9.68 15.17 -7.66
CA ALA A 51 8.24 15.04 -7.48
C ALA A 51 7.56 14.05 -8.44
N ARG A 52 8.19 13.77 -9.60
CA ARG A 52 7.68 12.85 -10.60
C ARG A 52 8.23 11.43 -10.47
N SER A 53 9.18 11.19 -9.58
CA SER A 53 9.78 9.88 -9.35
C SER A 53 8.72 8.88 -8.91
N ALA A 54 8.49 7.84 -9.71
CA ALA A 54 7.45 6.84 -9.49
C ALA A 54 8.02 5.67 -8.69
N TYR A 55 7.66 5.61 -7.41
CA TYR A 55 8.07 4.54 -6.49
C TYR A 55 7.09 3.39 -6.51
N TYR A 56 7.59 2.18 -6.34
CA TYR A 56 6.77 1.03 -6.01
C TYR A 56 6.23 1.20 -4.58
N LEU A 57 4.91 1.18 -4.44
CA LEU A 57 4.27 1.46 -3.15
C LEU A 57 4.22 0.25 -2.21
N ALA A 58 4.48 -0.95 -2.72
CA ALA A 58 4.31 -2.19 -1.97
C ALA A 58 2.91 -2.27 -1.31
N SER A 59 2.81 -2.63 -0.04
CA SER A 59 1.53 -2.79 0.68
C SER A 59 0.71 -1.51 0.83
N GLU A 60 1.29 -0.34 0.64
CA GLU A 60 0.56 0.93 0.55
C GLU A 60 -0.52 0.90 -0.56
N SER A 61 -0.35 0.03 -1.55
CA SER A 61 -1.32 -0.23 -2.63
C SER A 61 -2.67 -0.72 -2.12
N LYS A 62 -2.72 -1.37 -0.96
CA LYS A 62 -3.92 -2.01 -0.41
C LYS A 62 -5.07 -1.02 -0.16
N GLN A 63 -4.77 0.21 0.22
CA GLN A 63 -5.82 1.22 0.39
C GLN A 63 -6.61 1.47 -0.90
N PHE A 64 -5.95 1.44 -2.05
CA PHE A 64 -6.61 1.65 -3.35
C PHE A 64 -7.45 0.44 -3.77
N THR A 65 -6.97 -0.77 -3.47
CA THR A 65 -7.74 -2.00 -3.68
C THR A 65 -8.98 -2.02 -2.80
N ALA A 66 -8.86 -1.68 -1.52
CA ALA A 66 -9.99 -1.60 -0.61
C ALA A 66 -11.02 -0.54 -1.06
N ALA A 67 -10.55 0.65 -1.49
CA ALA A 67 -11.43 1.69 -2.03
C ALA A 67 -12.17 1.21 -3.29
N ALA A 68 -11.51 0.46 -4.19
CA ALA A 68 -12.14 -0.10 -5.38
C ALA A 68 -13.23 -1.14 -5.03
N VAL A 69 -12.97 -2.00 -4.05
CA VAL A 69 -13.98 -2.95 -3.54
C VAL A 69 -15.16 -2.22 -2.92
N LEU A 70 -14.91 -1.20 -2.09
CA LEU A 70 -15.98 -0.40 -1.48
C LEU A 70 -16.79 0.39 -2.52
N ALA A 71 -16.19 0.75 -3.65
CA ALA A 71 -16.96 1.32 -4.78
C ALA A 71 -17.94 0.30 -5.37
N LEU A 72 -17.59 -0.98 -5.46
CA LEU A 72 -18.51 -2.06 -5.85
C LEU A 72 -19.60 -2.29 -4.80
N VAL A 73 -19.28 -2.20 -3.52
CA VAL A 73 -20.26 -2.26 -2.43
C VAL A 73 -21.28 -1.12 -2.56
N ARG A 74 -20.82 0.11 -2.77
CA ARG A 74 -21.69 1.28 -2.98
C ARG A 74 -22.56 1.16 -4.23
N ALA A 75 -22.07 0.50 -5.26
CA ALA A 75 -22.82 0.20 -6.48
C ALA A 75 -23.82 -0.96 -6.30
N GLY A 76 -23.95 -1.53 -5.09
CA GLY A 76 -24.85 -2.65 -4.80
C GLY A 76 -24.47 -3.96 -5.49
N LYS A 77 -23.23 -4.12 -5.90
CA LYS A 77 -22.73 -5.33 -6.56
C LYS A 77 -22.45 -6.47 -5.57
N ILE A 78 -22.14 -6.13 -4.33
CA ILE A 78 -21.85 -7.05 -3.23
C ILE A 78 -22.01 -6.31 -1.90
N GLY A 79 -22.38 -7.05 -0.83
CA GLY A 79 -22.41 -6.54 0.54
C GLY A 79 -21.15 -6.89 1.32
N LEU A 80 -20.84 -6.16 2.39
CA LEU A 80 -19.68 -6.45 3.26
C LEU A 80 -19.80 -7.79 3.99
N ASP A 81 -21.02 -8.25 4.24
CA ASP A 81 -21.31 -9.51 4.94
C ASP A 81 -21.61 -10.68 3.99
N ASP A 82 -21.60 -10.42 2.67
CA ASP A 82 -21.85 -11.47 1.69
C ASP A 82 -20.68 -12.47 1.68
N ASP A 83 -21.05 -13.75 1.52
CA ASP A 83 -20.09 -14.82 1.30
C ASP A 83 -19.48 -14.71 -0.11
N VAL A 84 -18.16 -14.60 -0.18
CA VAL A 84 -17.43 -14.46 -1.44
C VAL A 84 -17.05 -15.80 -2.08
N CYS A 85 -17.28 -16.93 -1.44
CA CYS A 85 -16.86 -18.24 -1.92
C CYS A 85 -17.48 -18.59 -3.29
N ALA A 86 -18.72 -18.21 -3.53
CA ALA A 86 -19.39 -18.43 -4.82
C ALA A 86 -18.72 -17.65 -5.98
N LEU A 87 -18.02 -16.56 -5.66
CA LEU A 87 -17.32 -15.70 -6.62
C LEU A 87 -15.81 -16.00 -6.67
N LEU A 88 -15.29 -16.75 -5.70
CA LEU A 88 -13.87 -17.06 -5.54
C LEU A 88 -13.67 -18.58 -5.44
N PRO A 89 -13.71 -19.32 -6.57
CA PRO A 89 -13.54 -20.78 -6.58
C PRO A 89 -12.17 -21.24 -6.03
N GLU A 90 -11.20 -20.34 -5.93
CA GLU A 90 -9.93 -20.57 -5.26
C GLU A 90 -10.10 -20.88 -3.76
N LEU A 91 -11.24 -20.52 -3.20
CA LEU A 91 -11.58 -20.79 -1.80
C LEU A 91 -12.29 -22.13 -1.59
N ALA A 92 -12.52 -22.90 -2.63
CA ALA A 92 -13.25 -24.18 -2.55
C ALA A 92 -12.56 -25.26 -1.67
N GLY A 93 -11.25 -25.12 -1.43
CA GLY A 93 -10.51 -25.98 -0.50
C GLY A 93 -10.79 -25.70 0.99
N PHE A 94 -11.35 -24.53 1.28
CA PHE A 94 -11.71 -24.15 2.65
C PHE A 94 -13.18 -24.48 2.89
N GLU A 95 -13.49 -25.22 3.97
CA GLU A 95 -14.84 -25.72 4.25
C GLU A 95 -15.77 -24.69 4.92
N GLN A 96 -15.44 -23.39 4.91
CA GLN A 96 -16.20 -22.35 5.60
C GLN A 96 -16.42 -21.12 4.71
N PRO A 97 -17.51 -20.38 4.94
CA PRO A 97 -17.78 -19.14 4.21
C PRO A 97 -16.82 -18.02 4.64
N PHE A 98 -16.55 -17.12 3.71
CA PHE A 98 -15.76 -15.92 3.94
C PHE A 98 -16.58 -14.68 3.62
N ALA A 99 -16.90 -13.88 4.65
CA ALA A 99 -17.50 -12.58 4.42
C ALA A 99 -16.50 -11.63 3.74
N LEU A 100 -16.95 -10.79 2.81
CA LEU A 100 -16.10 -9.82 2.12
C LEU A 100 -15.25 -8.99 3.11
N ARG A 101 -15.85 -8.54 4.22
CA ARG A 101 -15.14 -7.76 5.24
C ARG A 101 -13.93 -8.49 5.84
N SER A 102 -13.97 -9.83 5.92
CA SER A 102 -12.87 -10.62 6.48
C SER A 102 -11.62 -10.62 5.60
N LEU A 103 -11.79 -10.47 4.28
CA LEU A 103 -10.67 -10.24 3.37
C LEU A 103 -10.14 -8.81 3.51
N LEU A 104 -11.02 -7.81 3.61
CA LEU A 104 -10.66 -6.40 3.70
C LEU A 104 -9.88 -6.06 4.97
N ASN A 105 -10.23 -6.67 6.11
CA ASN A 105 -9.63 -6.39 7.43
C ASN A 105 -8.66 -7.48 7.93
N HIS A 106 -8.26 -8.41 7.07
CA HIS A 106 -7.33 -9.49 7.41
C HIS A 106 -7.80 -10.41 8.56
N SER A 107 -9.09 -10.69 8.66
CA SER A 107 -9.66 -11.62 9.63
C SER A 107 -10.13 -12.94 9.03
N SER A 108 -9.81 -13.21 7.78
CA SER A 108 -10.19 -14.44 7.08
C SER A 108 -9.46 -15.69 7.61
N GLY A 109 -8.26 -15.54 8.15
CA GLY A 109 -7.38 -16.65 8.50
C GLY A 109 -6.71 -17.33 7.29
N ILE A 110 -6.91 -16.85 6.06
CA ILE A 110 -6.25 -17.39 4.86
C ILE A 110 -4.75 -17.14 4.98
N PRO A 111 -3.88 -18.17 4.84
CA PRO A 111 -2.43 -18.03 4.96
C PRO A 111 -1.85 -17.05 3.92
N ASP A 112 -0.75 -16.39 4.31
CA ASP A 112 -0.04 -15.49 3.44
C ASP A 112 0.74 -16.27 2.36
N TYR A 113 0.49 -15.97 1.09
CA TYR A 113 1.13 -16.67 -0.03
C TYR A 113 2.65 -16.46 -0.08
N PHE A 114 3.17 -15.30 0.37
CA PHE A 114 4.61 -15.07 0.44
C PHE A 114 5.30 -16.05 1.41
N GLN A 115 4.68 -16.34 2.55
CA GLN A 115 5.21 -17.34 3.48
C GLN A 115 5.24 -18.71 2.84
N PHE A 116 4.18 -19.06 2.09
CA PHE A 116 4.12 -20.31 1.37
C PHE A 116 5.21 -20.41 0.28
N LEU A 117 5.38 -19.37 -0.54
CA LEU A 117 6.40 -19.33 -1.59
C LEU A 117 7.82 -19.45 -1.02
N ARG A 118 8.12 -18.72 0.05
CA ARG A 118 9.45 -18.76 0.71
C ARG A 118 9.81 -20.14 1.27
N CYS A 119 8.83 -20.98 1.54
CA CYS A 119 9.05 -22.37 1.96
C CYS A 119 9.27 -23.32 0.79
N GLN A 120 9.08 -22.89 -0.47
CA GLN A 120 9.24 -23.78 -1.61
C GLN A 120 10.73 -23.95 -1.97
N PRO A 121 11.21 -25.19 -2.19
CA PRO A 121 12.57 -25.45 -2.64
C PRO A 121 12.87 -24.73 -3.95
N GLY A 122 13.98 -23.97 -3.98
CA GLY A 122 14.44 -23.28 -5.19
C GLY A 122 13.72 -21.96 -5.50
N TRP A 123 12.76 -21.52 -4.67
CA TRP A 123 12.14 -20.22 -4.84
C TRP A 123 13.13 -19.09 -4.58
N HIS A 124 13.06 -18.04 -5.38
CA HIS A 124 13.88 -16.83 -5.24
C HIS A 124 13.02 -15.57 -5.38
N GLU A 125 13.36 -14.51 -4.65
CA GLU A 125 12.60 -13.24 -4.66
C GLU A 125 12.54 -12.56 -6.04
N ALA A 126 13.48 -12.88 -6.93
CA ALA A 126 13.48 -12.41 -8.31
C ALA A 126 12.68 -13.28 -9.28
N ASP A 127 12.02 -14.36 -8.80
CA ASP A 127 11.16 -15.17 -9.65
C ASP A 127 9.95 -14.38 -10.12
N TYR A 128 9.59 -14.57 -11.37
CA TYR A 128 8.39 -13.96 -11.92
C TYR A 128 7.14 -14.71 -11.46
N PHE A 129 6.17 -13.98 -10.97
CA PHE A 129 4.82 -14.47 -10.70
C PHE A 129 3.80 -13.34 -10.82
N ASN A 130 2.55 -13.68 -11.10
CA ASN A 130 1.42 -12.77 -11.25
C ASN A 130 0.20 -13.26 -10.44
N ASN A 131 -0.92 -12.52 -10.50
CA ASN A 131 -2.14 -12.89 -9.77
C ASN A 131 -2.62 -14.30 -10.08
N ALA A 132 -2.55 -14.74 -11.34
CA ALA A 132 -3.02 -16.09 -11.72
C ALA A 132 -2.16 -17.19 -11.09
N ASP A 133 -0.85 -16.96 -10.94
CA ASP A 133 0.05 -17.90 -10.26
C ASP A 133 -0.31 -17.97 -8.77
N ILE A 134 -0.54 -16.83 -8.13
CA ILE A 134 -0.87 -16.78 -6.71
C ILE A 134 -2.26 -17.33 -6.42
N LEU A 135 -3.25 -17.07 -7.27
CA LEU A 135 -4.57 -17.68 -7.14
C LEU A 135 -4.50 -19.20 -7.19
N ARG A 136 -3.62 -19.78 -8.04
CA ARG A 136 -3.36 -21.23 -8.04
C ARG A 136 -2.71 -21.70 -6.75
N VAL A 137 -1.79 -20.93 -6.19
CA VAL A 137 -1.18 -21.23 -4.87
C VAL A 137 -2.27 -21.24 -3.80
N ILE A 138 -3.12 -20.20 -3.73
CA ILE A 138 -4.21 -20.11 -2.76
C ILE A 138 -5.19 -21.29 -2.90
N ALA A 139 -5.52 -21.69 -4.12
CA ALA A 139 -6.42 -22.81 -4.40
C ALA A 139 -5.90 -24.18 -3.90
N HIS A 140 -4.61 -24.29 -3.58
CA HIS A 140 -4.01 -25.49 -2.97
C HIS A 140 -3.85 -25.36 -1.45
N MET A 141 -4.25 -24.25 -0.86
CA MET A 141 -4.31 -24.08 0.58
C MET A 141 -5.67 -24.59 1.07
N ASP A 142 -5.67 -25.41 2.10
CA ASP A 142 -6.86 -26.01 2.70
C ASP A 142 -6.99 -25.74 4.21
N THR A 143 -5.96 -25.14 4.79
CA THR A 143 -5.91 -24.84 6.23
C THR A 143 -5.86 -23.34 6.46
N LEU A 144 -6.52 -22.93 7.55
CA LEU A 144 -6.46 -21.54 8.00
C LEU A 144 -5.36 -21.38 9.04
N ASP A 145 -4.76 -20.20 9.05
CA ASP A 145 -3.83 -19.81 10.11
C ASP A 145 -4.61 -19.48 11.39
N GLY A 146 -4.99 -20.52 12.09
CA GLY A 146 -5.54 -20.64 13.44
C GLY A 146 -6.31 -19.47 14.04
N GLY A 147 -7.61 -19.63 14.24
CA GLY A 147 -8.44 -18.86 15.16
C GLY A 147 -9.06 -17.58 14.59
N ALA A 148 -10.08 -17.09 15.29
CA ALA A 148 -10.92 -15.95 14.92
C ALA A 148 -10.25 -14.57 15.12
N GLY A 149 -8.94 -14.44 14.87
CA GLY A 149 -8.17 -13.23 15.12
C GLY A 149 -7.81 -12.44 13.86
N HIS A 150 -7.32 -11.21 14.03
CA HIS A 150 -6.69 -10.45 12.97
C HIS A 150 -5.31 -11.03 12.65
N ARG A 151 -5.10 -11.38 11.36
CA ARG A 151 -3.81 -11.83 10.84
C ARG A 151 -3.57 -11.32 9.43
N TYR A 152 -2.63 -10.42 9.30
CA TYR A 152 -2.29 -9.83 8.01
C TYR A 152 -1.91 -10.91 6.99
N SER A 153 -2.53 -10.89 5.81
CA SER A 153 -2.26 -11.81 4.72
C SER A 153 -2.41 -11.12 3.36
N ASN A 154 -1.36 -11.17 2.55
CA ASN A 154 -1.38 -10.64 1.19
C ASN A 154 -2.35 -11.42 0.30
N SER A 155 -2.58 -12.71 0.57
CA SER A 155 -3.56 -13.54 -0.15
C SER A 155 -4.95 -12.91 -0.19
N ASN A 156 -5.37 -12.24 0.89
CA ASN A 156 -6.66 -11.56 0.94
C ASN A 156 -6.80 -10.51 -0.16
N TYR A 157 -5.76 -9.73 -0.41
CA TYR A 157 -5.80 -8.62 -1.36
C TYR A 157 -5.62 -9.07 -2.81
N ILE A 158 -4.98 -10.21 -3.04
CA ILE A 158 -5.01 -10.90 -4.35
C ILE A 158 -6.44 -11.39 -4.66
N LEU A 159 -7.11 -12.00 -3.67
CA LEU A 159 -8.52 -12.42 -3.79
C LEU A 159 -9.47 -11.22 -4.01
N LEU A 160 -9.23 -10.10 -3.33
CA LEU A 160 -10.00 -8.87 -3.57
C LEU A 160 -9.81 -8.33 -4.99
N ALA A 161 -8.59 -8.39 -5.55
CA ALA A 161 -8.37 -8.04 -6.96
C ALA A 161 -9.12 -8.97 -7.91
N ALA A 162 -9.09 -10.29 -7.69
CA ALA A 162 -9.87 -11.25 -8.46
C ALA A 162 -11.38 -10.99 -8.34
N LEU A 163 -11.87 -10.62 -7.16
CA LEU A 163 -13.27 -10.26 -6.93
C LEU A 163 -13.66 -8.99 -7.71
N ILE A 164 -12.79 -7.97 -7.73
CA ILE A 164 -13.02 -6.77 -8.56
C ILE A 164 -13.20 -7.17 -10.03
N GLU A 165 -12.34 -8.03 -10.56
CA GLU A 165 -12.43 -8.47 -11.96
C GLU A 165 -13.74 -9.19 -12.27
N ARG A 166 -14.17 -10.11 -11.39
CA ARG A 166 -15.39 -10.89 -11.57
C ARG A 166 -16.66 -10.06 -11.49
N LEU A 167 -16.70 -9.10 -10.57
CA LEU A 167 -17.87 -8.24 -10.37
C LEU A 167 -17.96 -7.10 -11.38
N SER A 168 -16.82 -6.58 -11.85
CA SER A 168 -16.78 -5.47 -12.81
C SER A 168 -16.74 -5.92 -14.27
N GLY A 169 -16.26 -7.13 -14.53
CA GLY A 169 -16.00 -7.63 -15.89
C GLY A 169 -14.77 -7.00 -16.56
N MET A 170 -13.89 -6.32 -15.80
CA MET A 170 -12.67 -5.70 -16.32
C MET A 170 -11.45 -6.05 -15.44
N PRO A 171 -10.22 -5.96 -15.98
CA PRO A 171 -9.00 -6.09 -15.18
C PRO A 171 -9.04 -5.15 -13.96
N ALA A 172 -8.61 -5.64 -12.79
CA ALA A 172 -8.67 -4.89 -11.53
C ALA A 172 -7.91 -3.56 -11.60
N ALA A 173 -6.73 -3.54 -12.23
CA ALA A 173 -5.95 -2.34 -12.44
C ALA A 173 -6.71 -1.29 -13.25
N ARG A 174 -7.40 -1.71 -14.31
CA ARG A 174 -8.22 -0.83 -15.14
C ARG A 174 -9.44 -0.31 -14.39
N TYR A 175 -10.17 -1.18 -13.68
CA TYR A 175 -11.33 -0.78 -12.89
C TYR A 175 -10.95 0.30 -11.86
N LEU A 176 -9.89 0.05 -11.10
CA LEU A 176 -9.38 0.99 -10.11
C LEU A 176 -9.01 2.33 -10.75
N ARG A 177 -8.28 2.28 -11.87
CA ARG A 177 -7.87 3.49 -12.60
C ARG A 177 -9.08 4.32 -13.05
N GLU A 178 -10.07 3.69 -13.68
CA GLU A 178 -11.23 4.39 -14.23
C GLU A 178 -12.20 4.87 -13.14
N THR A 179 -12.35 4.10 -12.05
CA THR A 179 -13.32 4.40 -10.99
C THR A 179 -12.78 5.36 -9.92
N LEU A 180 -11.49 5.26 -9.57
CA LEU A 180 -10.91 6.03 -8.46
C LEU A 180 -9.94 7.11 -8.93
N LEU A 181 -9.00 6.78 -9.81
CA LEU A 181 -7.87 7.67 -10.08
C LEU A 181 -8.23 8.76 -11.09
N LEU A 182 -8.77 8.39 -12.25
CA LEU A 182 -9.12 9.36 -13.29
C LEU A 182 -10.12 10.44 -12.85
N PRO A 183 -11.17 10.13 -12.06
CA PRO A 183 -12.08 11.16 -11.53
C PRO A 183 -11.41 12.20 -10.64
N LEU A 184 -10.25 11.85 -10.03
CA LEU A 184 -9.44 12.76 -9.22
C LEU A 184 -8.36 13.49 -10.02
N GLY A 185 -8.27 13.27 -11.34
CA GLY A 185 -7.22 13.81 -12.19
C GLY A 185 -5.87 13.07 -12.06
N ILE A 186 -5.83 11.92 -11.39
CA ILE A 186 -4.64 11.10 -11.23
C ILE A 186 -4.45 10.25 -12.50
N THR A 187 -3.41 10.52 -13.27
CA THR A 187 -3.25 9.94 -14.61
C THR A 187 -2.03 9.03 -14.76
N ARG A 188 -1.02 9.18 -13.91
CA ARG A 188 0.26 8.47 -13.99
C ARG A 188 0.50 7.44 -12.89
N MET A 189 -0.35 7.43 -11.89
CA MET A 189 -0.36 6.44 -10.83
C MET A 189 -1.18 5.23 -11.27
N GLY A 190 -0.77 4.02 -10.88
CA GLY A 190 -1.51 2.81 -11.19
C GLY A 190 -0.71 1.55 -10.92
N PHE A 191 -1.36 0.42 -11.08
CA PHE A 191 -0.71 -0.88 -11.02
C PHE A 191 0.15 -1.13 -12.26
N ASP A 192 1.32 -1.74 -12.06
CA ASP A 192 2.13 -2.32 -13.12
C ASP A 192 1.66 -3.75 -13.35
N ASP A 193 0.61 -3.91 -14.15
CA ASP A 193 -0.05 -5.19 -14.46
C ASP A 193 0.46 -5.85 -15.74
N ASP A 194 1.37 -5.20 -16.45
CA ASP A 194 2.05 -5.72 -17.63
C ASP A 194 3.55 -5.35 -17.58
N ARG A 195 4.40 -6.35 -17.53
CA ARG A 195 5.86 -6.17 -17.50
C ARG A 195 6.45 -5.50 -18.73
N GLN A 196 5.72 -5.42 -19.82
CA GLN A 196 6.12 -4.72 -21.03
C GLN A 196 5.77 -3.23 -20.98
N ASN A 197 5.01 -2.79 -19.98
CA ASN A 197 4.67 -1.40 -19.79
C ASN A 197 5.90 -0.56 -19.47
N VAL A 198 5.98 0.57 -20.17
CA VAL A 198 6.95 1.61 -19.84
C VAL A 198 6.32 2.53 -18.79
N LEU A 199 6.84 2.47 -17.57
CA LEU A 199 6.45 3.39 -16.50
C LEU A 199 7.41 4.59 -16.48
N PRO A 200 6.95 5.77 -16.95
CA PRO A 200 7.79 6.97 -16.94
C PRO A 200 8.25 7.33 -15.54
N HIS A 201 9.52 7.73 -15.41
CA HIS A 201 10.15 8.10 -14.13
C HIS A 201 10.20 6.99 -13.07
N ARG A 202 10.11 5.74 -13.47
CA ARG A 202 10.25 4.58 -12.58
C ARG A 202 11.55 4.65 -11.80
N VAL A 203 11.45 4.52 -10.48
CA VAL A 203 12.60 4.50 -9.57
C VAL A 203 13.15 3.08 -9.48
N CYS A 204 14.47 2.94 -9.48
CA CYS A 204 15.17 1.70 -9.13
C CYS A 204 15.34 1.64 -7.60
N SER A 205 15.32 0.44 -7.05
CA SER A 205 15.53 0.23 -5.62
C SER A 205 16.84 -0.50 -5.34
N TYR A 206 17.37 -0.23 -4.16
CA TYR A 206 18.72 -0.65 -3.79
C TYR A 206 18.75 -1.14 -2.35
N GLU A 207 19.65 -2.07 -2.10
CA GLU A 207 20.02 -2.49 -0.75
C GLU A 207 21.53 -2.26 -0.52
N ALA A 208 21.93 -2.21 0.75
CA ALA A 208 23.34 -2.12 1.08
C ALA A 208 24.10 -3.34 0.58
N ASP A 209 25.25 -3.14 -0.07
CA ASP A 209 26.09 -4.25 -0.52
C ASP A 209 26.89 -4.81 0.66
N PRO A 210 26.65 -6.04 1.12
CA PRO A 210 27.38 -6.61 2.24
C PRO A 210 28.87 -6.85 1.95
N GLN A 211 29.24 -6.90 0.66
CA GLN A 211 30.63 -7.12 0.23
C GLN A 211 31.39 -5.83 0.00
N ARG A 212 30.73 -4.68 -0.10
CA ARG A 212 31.36 -3.36 -0.33
C ARG A 212 30.81 -2.34 0.68
N PRO A 213 31.48 -2.12 1.81
CA PRO A 213 31.04 -1.13 2.79
C PRO A 213 30.80 0.24 2.14
N GLY A 214 29.61 0.79 2.34
CA GLY A 214 29.15 2.03 1.69
C GLY A 214 28.62 1.87 0.27
N GLY A 215 28.79 0.69 -0.36
CA GLY A 215 28.24 0.37 -1.68
C GLY A 215 26.79 -0.07 -1.65
N TYR A 216 26.21 -0.12 -2.84
CA TYR A 216 24.83 -0.58 -3.07
C TYR A 216 24.80 -1.67 -4.13
N ARG A 217 23.79 -2.51 -4.05
CA ARG A 217 23.38 -3.42 -5.14
C ARG A 217 21.89 -3.20 -5.43
N GLN A 218 21.50 -3.39 -6.67
CA GLN A 218 20.11 -3.27 -7.06
C GLN A 218 19.31 -4.41 -6.42
N HIS A 219 18.19 -4.06 -5.77
CA HIS A 219 17.26 -5.04 -5.23
C HIS A 219 16.14 -5.28 -6.23
N LEU A 220 16.28 -6.35 -6.99
CA LEU A 220 15.35 -6.68 -8.07
C LEU A 220 14.18 -7.52 -7.56
N GLY A 221 12.99 -7.01 -7.72
CA GLY A 221 11.75 -7.77 -7.57
C GLY A 221 11.13 -8.07 -8.93
N ASN A 222 10.45 -9.20 -9.05
CA ASN A 222 9.88 -9.65 -10.32
C ASN A 222 8.40 -10.03 -10.22
N ALA A 223 7.73 -9.77 -9.09
CA ALA A 223 6.30 -9.96 -8.99
C ALA A 223 5.54 -8.93 -9.82
N ASN A 224 4.49 -9.39 -10.46
CA ASN A 224 3.55 -8.59 -11.23
C ASN A 224 2.14 -8.75 -10.65
N THR A 225 2.03 -8.57 -9.33
CA THR A 225 0.76 -8.72 -8.62
C THR A 225 0.00 -7.41 -8.56
N VAL A 226 -1.33 -7.52 -8.59
CA VAL A 226 -2.29 -6.43 -8.46
C VAL A 226 -3.15 -6.71 -7.23
N GLY A 227 -3.27 -5.72 -6.35
CA GLY A 227 -4.14 -5.78 -5.19
C GLY A 227 -3.44 -5.70 -3.86
N ASP A 228 -2.51 -6.58 -3.58
CA ASP A 228 -1.73 -6.61 -2.34
C ASP A 228 -0.53 -5.66 -2.34
N GLY A 229 -0.03 -5.40 -3.54
CA GLY A 229 1.08 -4.53 -3.92
C GLY A 229 0.92 -4.11 -5.38
N GLY A 230 2.01 -3.77 -6.06
CA GLY A 230 2.05 -3.60 -7.51
C GLY A 230 1.79 -2.19 -8.01
N MET A 231 1.37 -1.26 -7.16
CA MET A 231 1.12 0.12 -7.58
C MET A 231 2.41 0.96 -7.57
N TYR A 232 2.52 1.80 -8.58
CA TYR A 232 3.54 2.86 -8.65
C TYR A 232 2.89 4.23 -8.52
N ALA A 233 3.50 5.11 -7.74
CA ALA A 233 3.06 6.49 -7.57
C ALA A 233 4.23 7.43 -7.32
N SER A 234 4.03 8.69 -7.66
CA SER A 234 4.90 9.81 -7.31
C SER A 234 4.27 10.71 -6.25
N THR A 235 5.08 11.54 -5.57
CA THR A 235 4.56 12.54 -4.64
C THR A 235 3.59 13.50 -5.33
N GLN A 236 3.87 13.85 -6.59
CA GLN A 236 3.00 14.69 -7.41
C GLN A 236 1.58 14.11 -7.58
N GLU A 237 1.46 12.80 -7.76
CA GLU A 237 0.15 12.13 -7.91
C GLU A 237 -0.52 11.90 -6.54
N LEU A 238 0.26 11.55 -5.53
CA LEU A 238 -0.26 11.31 -4.18
C LEU A 238 -0.86 12.57 -3.55
N VAL A 239 -0.38 13.77 -3.88
CA VAL A 239 -1.03 15.04 -3.48
C VAL A 239 -2.51 15.06 -3.85
N LEU A 240 -2.87 14.57 -5.05
CA LEU A 240 -4.26 14.58 -5.53
C LEU A 240 -5.12 13.61 -4.71
N TRP A 241 -4.56 12.45 -4.34
CA TRP A 241 -5.20 11.48 -3.47
C TRP A 241 -5.41 12.04 -2.06
N GLU A 242 -4.39 12.68 -1.48
CA GLU A 242 -4.48 13.29 -0.16
C GLU A 242 -5.47 14.46 -0.13
N ARG A 243 -5.59 15.23 -1.22
CA ARG A 243 -6.65 16.25 -1.36
C ARG A 243 -8.05 15.64 -1.29
N ALA A 244 -8.25 14.45 -1.87
CA ALA A 244 -9.52 13.74 -1.75
C ALA A 244 -9.75 13.29 -0.30
N TRP A 245 -8.73 12.78 0.40
CA TRP A 245 -8.80 12.44 1.81
C TRP A 245 -9.20 13.63 2.67
N HIS A 246 -8.54 14.77 2.52
CA HIS A 246 -8.82 15.98 3.31
C HIS A 246 -10.22 16.55 3.07
N ARG A 247 -10.85 16.24 1.94
CA ARG A 247 -12.24 16.64 1.68
C ARG A 247 -13.26 15.64 2.22
N GLN A 248 -12.95 14.35 2.15
CA GLN A 248 -13.96 13.30 2.26
C GLN A 248 -13.90 12.49 3.55
N TRP A 249 -12.78 12.52 4.31
CA TRP A 249 -12.63 11.62 5.44
C TRP A 249 -13.72 11.78 6.51
N ALA A 250 -14.22 12.99 6.72
CA ALA A 250 -15.26 13.31 7.71
C ALA A 250 -16.68 13.24 7.14
N GLU A 251 -16.85 12.99 5.83
CA GLU A 251 -18.14 12.89 5.19
C GLU A 251 -18.69 11.46 5.33
N PRO A 252 -19.76 11.21 6.14
CA PRO A 252 -20.24 9.87 6.47
C PRO A 252 -20.54 8.98 5.26
N ASP A 253 -21.02 9.59 4.17
CA ASP A 253 -21.40 8.88 2.94
C ASP A 253 -20.25 8.80 1.92
N SER A 254 -19.05 9.25 2.27
CA SER A 254 -17.91 9.18 1.36
C SER A 254 -17.28 7.78 1.33
N LEU A 255 -16.63 7.48 0.20
CA LEU A 255 -15.89 6.23 0.04
C LEU A 255 -14.74 6.13 1.04
N LEU A 256 -14.01 7.23 1.24
CA LEU A 256 -12.84 7.26 2.11
C LEU A 256 -13.22 7.17 3.59
N HIS A 257 -14.37 7.73 3.98
CA HIS A 257 -14.91 7.54 5.33
C HIS A 257 -15.27 6.06 5.57
N ALA A 258 -15.87 5.39 4.57
CA ALA A 258 -16.22 3.97 4.68
C ALA A 258 -14.99 3.06 4.93
N MET A 259 -13.80 3.43 4.43
CA MET A 259 -12.56 2.70 4.68
C MET A 259 -12.16 2.69 6.16
N LEU A 260 -12.58 3.68 6.93
CA LEU A 260 -12.21 3.85 8.35
C LEU A 260 -13.20 3.21 9.32
N GLN A 261 -14.31 2.65 8.80
CA GLN A 261 -15.31 2.07 9.67
C GLN A 261 -14.77 0.88 10.46
N PRO A 262 -15.08 0.79 11.77
CA PRO A 262 -14.71 -0.37 12.56
C PRO A 262 -15.36 -1.64 11.98
N SER A 263 -14.58 -2.71 11.94
CA SER A 263 -15.05 -4.02 11.48
C SER A 263 -14.73 -5.05 12.58
N PRO A 264 -15.66 -5.25 13.54
CA PRO A 264 -15.45 -6.16 14.65
C PRO A 264 -15.19 -7.60 14.20
N LEU A 265 -14.31 -8.28 14.90
CA LEU A 265 -14.09 -9.72 14.80
C LEU A 265 -15.26 -10.49 15.45
N ALA A 266 -15.29 -11.81 15.27
CA ALA A 266 -16.34 -12.66 15.84
C ALA A 266 -16.44 -12.59 17.37
N ASP A 267 -15.33 -12.30 18.07
CA ASP A 267 -15.27 -12.10 19.52
C ASP A 267 -15.63 -10.68 19.97
N GLY A 268 -16.00 -9.79 19.05
CA GLY A 268 -16.30 -8.39 19.30
C GLY A 268 -15.08 -7.46 19.36
N THR A 269 -13.87 -7.99 19.30
CA THR A 269 -12.65 -7.17 19.22
C THR A 269 -12.60 -6.38 17.93
N VAL A 270 -12.22 -5.12 18.00
CA VAL A 270 -12.01 -4.27 16.81
C VAL A 270 -10.51 -4.14 16.57
N PRO A 271 -9.97 -4.74 15.51
CA PRO A 271 -8.55 -4.61 15.20
C PRO A 271 -8.21 -3.16 14.79
N ASP A 272 -6.95 -2.79 14.94
CA ASP A 272 -6.46 -1.48 14.46
C ASP A 272 -6.49 -1.40 12.91
N TYR A 273 -6.42 -2.53 12.23
CA TYR A 273 -6.53 -2.57 10.78
C TYR A 273 -8.00 -2.39 10.35
N ARG A 274 -8.22 -1.45 9.47
CA ARG A 274 -9.51 -1.16 8.81
C ARG A 274 -9.51 -1.76 7.40
N PHE A 275 -10.16 -1.12 6.46
CA PHE A 275 -10.17 -1.57 5.06
C PHE A 275 -9.00 -0.94 4.28
N GLY A 276 -7.86 -1.66 4.27
CA GLY A 276 -6.65 -1.23 3.58
C GLY A 276 -5.80 -0.19 4.32
N LEU A 277 -6.09 0.07 5.57
CA LEU A 277 -5.42 1.08 6.39
C LEU A 277 -5.33 0.64 7.85
N GLU A 278 -4.31 1.07 8.54
CA GLU A 278 -4.22 0.99 10.00
C GLU A 278 -4.75 2.27 10.63
N TRP A 279 -5.44 2.13 11.75
CA TRP A 279 -5.96 3.24 12.54
C TRP A 279 -5.63 3.02 14.01
N VAL A 280 -4.80 3.88 14.54
CA VAL A 280 -4.44 3.90 15.96
C VAL A 280 -4.71 5.28 16.56
N ARG A 281 -4.84 5.34 17.88
CA ARG A 281 -4.96 6.60 18.58
C ARG A 281 -3.64 6.94 19.27
N ARG A 282 -3.19 8.17 19.09
CA ARG A 282 -2.00 8.72 19.75
C ARG A 282 -2.37 10.04 20.39
N GLN A 283 -2.26 10.12 21.72
CA GLN A 283 -2.80 11.25 22.49
C GLN A 283 -4.29 11.45 22.15
N GLU A 284 -4.69 12.65 21.75
CA GLU A 284 -6.06 13.00 21.37
C GLU A 284 -6.33 12.89 19.85
N HIS A 285 -5.35 12.39 19.07
CA HIS A 285 -5.44 12.35 17.61
C HIS A 285 -5.58 10.93 17.06
N ASP A 286 -6.40 10.78 16.05
CA ASP A 286 -6.42 9.59 15.21
C ASP A 286 -5.23 9.64 14.25
N VAL A 287 -4.56 8.51 14.13
CA VAL A 287 -3.44 8.30 13.22
C VAL A 287 -3.86 7.21 12.25
N VAL A 288 -4.03 7.57 10.99
CA VAL A 288 -4.43 6.67 9.91
C VAL A 288 -3.25 6.51 8.97
N PHE A 289 -2.79 5.29 8.78
CA PHE A 289 -1.61 5.04 7.97
C PHE A 289 -1.63 3.69 7.28
N HIS A 290 -0.76 3.54 6.32
CA HIS A 290 -0.27 2.24 5.85
C HIS A 290 1.18 2.39 5.44
N GLY A 291 1.99 1.36 5.66
CA GLY A 291 3.35 1.28 5.18
C GLY A 291 3.48 0.25 4.06
N GLY A 292 4.55 0.38 3.30
CA GLY A 292 4.94 -0.60 2.30
C GLY A 292 6.43 -0.91 2.39
N CYS A 293 6.77 -2.20 2.37
CA CYS A 293 8.17 -2.62 2.37
C CYS A 293 8.32 -3.85 1.47
N LEU A 294 9.00 -3.69 0.35
CA LEU A 294 9.35 -4.80 -0.53
C LEU A 294 10.47 -4.37 -1.51
N TRP A 295 11.43 -5.27 -1.74
CA TRP A 295 12.52 -5.09 -2.72
C TRP A 295 13.25 -3.75 -2.60
N GLY A 296 13.64 -3.36 -1.40
CA GLY A 296 14.36 -2.11 -1.14
C GLY A 296 13.48 -0.85 -1.14
N PHE A 297 12.24 -0.92 -1.62
CA PHE A 297 11.28 0.16 -1.44
C PHE A 297 10.70 0.14 -0.03
N ASN A 298 10.66 1.32 0.59
CA ASN A 298 10.05 1.54 1.90
C ASN A 298 9.18 2.79 1.82
N THR A 299 7.89 2.64 2.03
CA THR A 299 6.91 3.70 1.88
C THR A 299 6.07 3.84 3.13
N LEU A 300 5.62 5.05 3.42
CA LEU A 300 4.66 5.33 4.48
C LEU A 300 3.82 6.54 4.09
N VAL A 301 2.51 6.38 4.15
CA VAL A 301 1.55 7.48 4.15
C VAL A 301 0.88 7.51 5.51
N LEU A 302 1.06 8.63 6.20
CA LEU A 302 0.55 8.92 7.53
C LEU A 302 -0.43 10.09 7.46
N ARG A 303 -1.62 9.94 8.06
CA ARG A 303 -2.63 10.99 8.12
C ARG A 303 -3.04 11.29 9.55
N LEU A 304 -3.18 12.57 9.86
CA LEU A 304 -3.71 13.11 11.10
C LEU A 304 -4.98 13.90 10.75
N PRO A 305 -6.15 13.23 10.70
CA PRO A 305 -7.38 13.84 10.19
C PRO A 305 -7.78 15.14 10.92
N GLN A 306 -7.68 15.15 12.26
CA GLN A 306 -8.03 16.34 13.07
C GLN A 306 -7.13 17.54 12.77
N LEU A 307 -5.90 17.31 12.33
CA LEU A 307 -4.95 18.36 11.91
C LEU A 307 -5.01 18.66 10.42
N ARG A 308 -5.87 17.96 9.67
CA ARG A 308 -5.97 18.02 8.21
C ARG A 308 -4.59 17.93 7.56
N MET A 309 -3.78 16.97 8.05
CA MET A 309 -2.38 16.80 7.67
C MET A 309 -2.13 15.38 7.19
N SER A 310 -1.41 15.26 6.06
CA SER A 310 -0.82 14.00 5.59
C SER A 310 0.69 14.17 5.45
N VAL A 311 1.42 13.13 5.84
CA VAL A 311 2.87 13.04 5.70
C VAL A 311 3.19 11.81 4.90
N ILE A 312 3.96 11.96 3.84
CA ILE A 312 4.34 10.90 2.91
C ILE A 312 5.86 10.81 2.90
N GLN A 313 6.39 9.61 3.04
CA GLN A 313 7.80 9.30 2.81
C GLN A 313 7.90 8.08 1.91
N LEU A 314 8.56 8.24 0.78
CA LEU A 314 8.82 7.19 -0.21
C LEU A 314 10.32 7.04 -0.34
N ALA A 315 10.85 5.86 -0.05
CA ALA A 315 12.28 5.57 -0.12
C ALA A 315 12.58 4.43 -1.09
N ASN A 316 13.71 4.48 -1.75
CA ASN A 316 14.20 3.43 -2.64
C ASN A 316 15.40 2.67 -2.07
N SER A 317 15.56 2.72 -0.76
CA SER A 317 16.53 1.94 0.00
C SER A 317 16.10 1.78 1.46
N ASP A 318 16.52 0.70 2.08
CA ASP A 318 16.35 0.42 3.51
C ASP A 318 17.03 1.47 4.43
N ARG A 319 18.06 2.16 3.94
CA ARG A 319 18.74 3.23 4.70
C ARG A 319 17.89 4.49 4.90
N ALA A 320 16.84 4.66 4.11
CA ALA A 320 15.90 5.77 4.22
C ALA A 320 14.51 5.31 4.66
N GLN A 321 14.42 4.16 5.32
CA GLN A 321 13.17 3.59 5.79
C GLN A 321 12.42 4.58 6.70
N PRO A 322 11.13 4.85 6.46
CA PRO A 322 10.31 5.67 7.35
C PRO A 322 10.12 4.98 8.71
N GLU A 323 10.23 5.77 9.77
CA GLU A 323 9.99 5.33 11.14
C GLU A 323 8.67 5.93 11.64
N LEU A 324 7.66 5.08 11.89
CA LEU A 324 6.31 5.52 12.21
C LEU A 324 6.26 6.43 13.45
N GLU A 325 6.75 5.96 14.59
CA GLU A 325 6.61 6.71 15.85
C GLU A 325 7.36 8.06 15.87
N PRO A 326 8.62 8.16 15.38
CA PRO A 326 9.29 9.45 15.21
C PRO A 326 8.55 10.40 14.26
N LEU A 327 7.98 9.87 13.17
CA LEU A 327 7.25 10.69 12.20
C LEU A 327 5.92 11.18 12.76
N VAL A 328 5.18 10.31 13.49
CA VAL A 328 3.95 10.69 14.21
C VAL A 328 4.25 11.77 15.24
N ALA A 329 5.31 11.61 16.04
CA ALA A 329 5.68 12.61 17.06
C ALA A 329 6.02 13.97 16.42
N ALA A 330 6.77 13.98 15.31
CA ALA A 330 7.10 15.18 14.57
C ALA A 330 5.85 15.85 13.95
N ALA A 331 4.91 15.04 13.46
CA ALA A 331 3.65 15.51 12.86
C ALA A 331 2.71 16.12 13.91
N LEU A 332 2.52 15.45 15.05
CA LEU A 332 1.71 15.96 16.17
C LEU A 332 2.26 17.28 16.71
N ALA A 333 3.56 17.41 16.81
CA ALA A 333 4.20 18.65 17.26
C ALA A 333 4.23 19.77 16.18
N ALA A 334 3.82 19.46 14.97
CA ALA A 334 3.69 20.41 13.86
C ALA A 334 2.26 20.94 13.70
N GLY A 335 1.29 20.32 14.37
CA GLY A 335 -0.13 20.76 14.43
C GLY A 335 -0.32 21.91 15.34
#